data_5f53553e84364fa795ddc878fe9710d3
#
_entry.id   5f53553e84364fa795ddc878fe9710d3
#
_cell.length_a   1.000
_cell.length_b   1.000
_cell.length_c   1.000
_cell.angle_alpha   90.00
_cell.angle_beta   90.00
_cell.angle_gamma   90.00
#
_symmetry.space_group_name_H-M   'P 1'
#
loop_
_entity.id
_entity.type
_entity.pdbx_description
1 polymer ?
#
loop_
_entity_poly.entity_id
_entity_poly.type
_entity_poly.pdbx_seq_one_letter_code
_entity_poly.pdbx_strand_id
1 'polypeptide(L)'
;MAVVKADAYGHGAVPVSRAALEAGADSLAVVTVEEGAELRLAGIRAPILVFTDLLPDRLPLAEELRLAVTAHSLTSARRVAGRPGLEAHLKVNTGMNRWGVEPHEVGEARKILGSQLSGVYTHLASADCDEVATRRQLFLFDAVLAAHPFGGALVHAANSAGTLWHPGSHYDCVRPGVALYGLHPAGDEGDPAGEGLRPAMVLKSYVADTRRLEAGDGVSYGLTFTADSTMFAATVPIGYAEGYRRALSGRAEALIRGERRRLLGRVTMDACVFGVDGTVEVGDEVVLLGEQAGGQVTAEELGARAGTINYEVTTGVNPRRVERSYEDVRGP
;
A
#
# COMPACT_ATOMS: atom_id res chain seq x y z
N MET A 1 -4.38 3.92 14.02
CA MET A 1 -3.81 2.57 13.69
C MET A 1 -3.15 2.64 12.32
N ALA A 2 -1.83 2.52 12.23
CA ALA A 2 -1.12 2.57 10.95
C ALA A 2 -1.14 1.20 10.25
N VAL A 3 -1.56 1.16 8.96
CA VAL A 3 -1.63 -0.09 8.21
C VAL A 3 -0.33 -0.31 7.44
N VAL A 4 0.46 -1.28 7.91
CA VAL A 4 1.84 -1.55 7.44
C VAL A 4 2.01 -2.92 6.75
N LYS A 5 0.91 -3.49 6.29
CA LYS A 5 0.88 -4.74 5.53
C LYS A 5 1.64 -4.66 4.20
N ALA A 6 1.95 -5.80 3.59
CA ALA A 6 2.68 -5.91 2.31
C ALA A 6 3.98 -5.08 2.34
N ASP A 7 4.80 -5.33 3.38
CA ASP A 7 6.04 -4.62 3.62
C ASP A 7 5.85 -3.08 3.64
N ALA A 8 4.81 -2.64 4.39
CA ALA A 8 4.37 -1.23 4.43
C ALA A 8 4.12 -0.66 3.03
N TYR A 9 3.31 -1.35 2.21
CA TYR A 9 3.04 -0.97 0.82
C TYR A 9 4.32 -0.80 -0.02
N GLY A 10 5.33 -1.65 0.25
CA GLY A 10 6.61 -1.61 -0.44
C GLY A 10 7.65 -0.66 0.16
N HIS A 11 7.31 0.07 1.24
CA HIS A 11 8.19 1.08 1.85
C HIS A 11 9.10 0.52 2.95
N GLY A 12 8.92 -0.74 3.36
CA GLY A 12 9.67 -1.37 4.46
C GLY A 12 8.91 -1.35 5.78
N ALA A 13 8.41 -2.51 6.21
CA ALA A 13 7.50 -2.63 7.35
C ALA A 13 8.10 -2.11 8.66
N VAL A 14 9.35 -2.47 8.96
CA VAL A 14 10.00 -2.10 10.24
C VAL A 14 10.27 -0.60 10.34
N PRO A 15 10.97 0.06 9.39
CA PRO A 15 11.25 1.49 9.49
C PRO A 15 9.98 2.34 9.48
N VAL A 16 9.01 2.01 8.61
CA VAL A 16 7.73 2.74 8.58
C VAL A 16 6.95 2.57 9.89
N SER A 17 6.92 1.36 10.46
CA SER A 17 6.24 1.14 11.74
C SER A 17 6.85 1.97 12.86
N ARG A 18 8.18 2.09 12.92
CA ARG A 18 8.86 2.94 13.90
C ARG A 18 8.51 4.41 13.70
N ALA A 19 8.63 4.91 12.47
CA ALA A 19 8.28 6.27 12.13
C ALA A 19 6.82 6.63 12.46
N ALA A 20 5.87 5.73 12.12
CA ALA A 20 4.46 5.93 12.42
C ALA A 20 4.19 5.98 13.94
N LEU A 21 4.81 5.10 14.73
CA LEU A 21 4.68 5.09 16.19
C LEU A 21 5.33 6.33 16.83
N GLU A 22 6.49 6.75 16.36
CA GLU A 22 7.15 7.99 16.79
C GLU A 22 6.32 9.24 16.46
N ALA A 23 5.60 9.20 15.33
CA ALA A 23 4.67 10.25 14.92
C ALA A 23 3.31 10.20 15.66
N GLY A 24 3.10 9.26 16.60
CA GLY A 24 1.91 9.20 17.45
C GLY A 24 0.85 8.18 17.02
N ALA A 25 1.15 7.22 16.15
CA ALA A 25 0.24 6.10 15.93
C ALA A 25 0.20 5.20 17.18
N ASP A 26 -1.01 4.86 17.66
CA ASP A 26 -1.18 4.02 18.86
C ASP A 26 -0.99 2.54 18.58
N SER A 27 -1.25 2.10 17.35
CA SER A 27 -1.27 0.69 16.96
C SER A 27 -0.97 0.50 15.49
N LEU A 28 -0.65 -0.74 15.12
CA LEU A 28 -0.34 -1.15 13.76
C LEU A 28 -1.35 -2.20 13.27
N ALA A 29 -1.45 -2.36 11.95
CA ALA A 29 -2.23 -3.44 11.36
C ALA A 29 -1.49 -4.08 10.18
N VAL A 30 -1.54 -5.40 10.15
CA VAL A 30 -0.92 -6.26 9.13
C VAL A 30 -1.95 -7.25 8.56
N VAL A 31 -1.61 -8.03 7.55
CA VAL A 31 -2.51 -9.06 7.02
C VAL A 31 -2.20 -10.42 7.60
N THR A 32 -0.92 -10.78 7.75
CA THR A 32 -0.51 -12.13 8.18
C THR A 32 0.17 -12.12 9.54
N VAL A 33 0.22 -13.29 10.18
CA VAL A 33 0.96 -13.48 11.44
C VAL A 33 2.46 -13.29 11.20
N GLU A 34 2.95 -13.68 10.04
CA GLU A 34 4.35 -13.57 9.65
C GLU A 34 4.80 -12.08 9.55
N GLU A 35 3.96 -11.21 8.98
CA GLU A 35 4.21 -9.77 9.01
C GLU A 35 4.25 -9.24 10.46
N GLY A 36 3.33 -9.71 11.30
CA GLY A 36 3.33 -9.37 12.74
C GLY A 36 4.58 -9.89 13.46
N ALA A 37 5.05 -11.09 13.13
CA ALA A 37 6.27 -11.68 13.67
C ALA A 37 7.52 -10.87 13.32
N GLU A 38 7.63 -10.42 12.08
CA GLU A 38 8.72 -9.53 11.63
C GLU A 38 8.81 -8.27 12.49
N LEU A 39 7.67 -7.61 12.74
CA LEU A 39 7.61 -6.42 13.59
C LEU A 39 7.98 -6.72 15.04
N ARG A 40 7.53 -7.86 15.60
CA ARG A 40 7.89 -8.29 16.95
C ARG A 40 9.37 -8.61 17.09
N LEU A 41 9.96 -9.30 16.10
CA LEU A 41 11.41 -9.60 16.07
C LEU A 41 12.24 -8.32 15.97
N ALA A 42 11.72 -7.27 15.31
CA ALA A 42 12.35 -5.94 15.26
C ALA A 42 12.18 -5.12 16.56
N GLY A 43 11.56 -5.70 17.60
CA GLY A 43 11.38 -5.08 18.93
C GLY A 43 10.18 -4.15 19.04
N ILE A 44 9.29 -4.10 18.06
CA ILE A 44 8.06 -3.29 18.12
C ILE A 44 7.07 -3.94 19.11
N ARG A 45 6.63 -3.19 20.10
CA ARG A 45 5.76 -3.67 21.20
C ARG A 45 4.34 -3.11 21.15
N ALA A 46 4.08 -2.11 20.31
CA ALA A 46 2.74 -1.53 20.13
C ALA A 46 1.70 -2.62 19.77
N PRO A 47 0.41 -2.43 20.05
CA PRO A 47 -0.64 -3.33 19.61
C PRO A 47 -0.60 -3.55 18.08
N ILE A 48 -0.77 -4.79 17.64
CA ILE A 48 -0.78 -5.16 16.22
C ILE A 48 -2.03 -5.99 15.94
N LEU A 49 -2.85 -5.55 14.99
CA LEU A 49 -4.04 -6.27 14.52
C LEU A 49 -3.72 -7.03 13.23
N VAL A 50 -4.06 -8.32 13.20
CA VAL A 50 -3.99 -9.16 12.00
C VAL A 50 -5.35 -9.18 11.30
N PHE A 51 -5.41 -8.74 10.05
CA PHE A 51 -6.66 -8.59 9.30
C PHE A 51 -7.21 -9.88 8.69
N THR A 52 -6.38 -10.88 8.40
CA THR A 52 -6.84 -12.11 7.77
C THR A 52 -7.51 -13.06 8.75
N ASP A 53 -8.34 -13.97 8.24
CA ASP A 53 -8.88 -15.08 9.03
C ASP A 53 -7.77 -16.13 9.24
N LEU A 54 -7.46 -16.42 10.50
CA LEU A 54 -6.38 -17.34 10.84
C LEU A 54 -6.88 -18.78 10.90
N LEU A 55 -6.14 -19.64 10.23
CA LEU A 55 -6.31 -21.09 10.40
C LEU A 55 -5.89 -21.53 11.81
N PRO A 56 -6.40 -22.70 12.31
CA PRO A 56 -6.12 -23.15 13.66
C PRO A 56 -4.64 -23.29 14.01
N ASP A 57 -3.81 -23.65 13.05
CA ASP A 57 -2.36 -23.84 13.19
C ASP A 57 -1.57 -22.53 13.35
N ARG A 58 -2.18 -21.39 13.00
CA ARG A 58 -1.56 -20.06 13.12
C ARG A 58 -1.92 -19.34 14.42
N LEU A 59 -3.00 -19.71 15.07
CA LEU A 59 -3.44 -19.09 16.32
C LEU A 59 -2.42 -19.20 17.47
N PRO A 60 -1.71 -20.35 17.68
CA PRO A 60 -0.66 -20.42 18.69
C PRO A 60 0.43 -19.36 18.53
N LEU A 61 0.89 -19.14 17.30
CA LEU A 61 1.91 -18.14 17.01
C LEU A 61 1.38 -16.72 17.24
N ALA A 62 0.14 -16.45 16.84
CA ALA A 62 -0.48 -15.14 17.08
C ALA A 62 -0.59 -14.84 18.60
N GLU A 63 -0.94 -15.86 19.41
CA GLU A 63 -1.02 -15.75 20.87
C GLU A 63 0.36 -15.50 21.49
N GLU A 64 1.38 -16.29 21.11
CA GLU A 64 2.76 -16.13 21.57
C GLU A 64 3.30 -14.71 21.28
N LEU A 65 3.02 -14.21 20.09
CA LEU A 65 3.44 -12.89 19.62
C LEU A 65 2.55 -11.74 20.15
N ARG A 66 1.52 -12.05 20.92
CA ARG A 66 0.53 -11.07 21.44
C ARG A 66 -0.01 -10.18 20.33
N LEU A 67 -0.50 -10.83 19.26
CA LEU A 67 -1.19 -10.17 18.16
C LEU A 67 -2.70 -10.22 18.43
N ALA A 68 -3.41 -9.10 18.22
CA ALA A 68 -4.85 -9.10 18.12
C ALA A 68 -5.25 -9.73 16.77
N VAL A 69 -6.31 -10.53 16.75
CA VAL A 69 -6.76 -11.24 15.56
C VAL A 69 -8.14 -10.78 15.13
N THR A 70 -8.51 -11.03 13.87
CA THR A 70 -9.84 -10.71 13.40
C THR A 70 -10.74 -11.94 13.37
N ALA A 71 -11.93 -11.83 13.97
CA ALA A 71 -13.00 -12.79 13.80
C ALA A 71 -13.91 -12.35 12.64
N HIS A 72 -14.01 -13.19 11.59
CA HIS A 72 -14.74 -12.90 10.36
C HIS A 72 -16.04 -13.69 10.20
N SER A 73 -16.27 -14.67 11.06
CA SER A 73 -17.42 -15.56 11.03
C SER A 73 -17.67 -16.15 12.43
N LEU A 74 -18.80 -16.78 12.63
CA LEU A 74 -19.05 -17.55 13.87
C LEU A 74 -18.01 -18.66 14.07
N THR A 75 -17.56 -19.27 12.98
CA THR A 75 -16.52 -20.32 13.03
C THR A 75 -15.17 -19.74 13.49
N SER A 76 -14.73 -18.60 12.95
CA SER A 76 -13.50 -17.95 13.42
C SER A 76 -13.64 -17.43 14.85
N ALA A 77 -14.79 -16.90 15.23
CA ALA A 77 -15.07 -16.49 16.61
C ALA A 77 -14.90 -17.66 17.60
N ARG A 78 -15.45 -18.85 17.28
CA ARG A 78 -15.28 -20.07 18.12
C ARG A 78 -13.83 -20.53 18.18
N ARG A 79 -13.07 -20.41 17.08
CA ARG A 79 -11.63 -20.75 17.08
C ARG A 79 -10.84 -19.85 18.01
N VAL A 80 -11.11 -18.53 17.97
CA VAL A 80 -10.47 -17.55 18.85
C VAL A 80 -10.88 -17.77 20.31
N ALA A 81 -12.16 -18.00 20.59
CA ALA A 81 -12.68 -18.27 21.93
C ALA A 81 -12.02 -19.50 22.60
N GLY A 82 -11.57 -20.46 21.82
CA GLY A 82 -10.78 -21.61 22.30
C GLY A 82 -9.37 -21.27 22.79
N ARG A 83 -8.93 -19.99 22.71
CA ARG A 83 -7.59 -19.52 23.09
C ARG A 83 -7.67 -18.25 23.94
N PRO A 84 -7.78 -18.38 25.26
CA PRO A 84 -8.06 -17.25 26.17
C PRO A 84 -7.03 -16.11 26.16
N GLY A 85 -5.79 -16.36 25.70
CA GLY A 85 -4.74 -15.34 25.58
C GLY A 85 -4.83 -14.45 24.35
N LEU A 86 -5.75 -14.73 23.42
CA LEU A 86 -5.94 -13.92 22.22
C LEU A 86 -6.96 -12.79 22.45
N GLU A 87 -6.63 -11.60 21.98
CA GLU A 87 -7.58 -10.51 21.76
C GLU A 87 -8.15 -10.58 20.34
N ALA A 88 -9.42 -10.19 20.19
CA ALA A 88 -10.11 -10.25 18.92
C ALA A 88 -10.83 -8.95 18.58
N HIS A 89 -10.72 -8.54 17.30
CA HIS A 89 -11.61 -7.58 16.69
C HIS A 89 -12.67 -8.32 15.86
N LEU A 90 -13.93 -8.06 16.12
CA LEU A 90 -15.03 -8.59 15.32
C LEU A 90 -15.22 -7.76 14.07
N LYS A 91 -15.09 -8.36 12.89
CA LYS A 91 -15.38 -7.69 11.64
C LYS A 91 -16.82 -7.91 11.22
N VAL A 92 -17.53 -6.83 10.90
CA VAL A 92 -18.91 -6.83 10.42
C VAL A 92 -18.94 -6.57 8.90
N ASN A 93 -19.68 -7.39 8.17
CA ASN A 93 -19.95 -7.15 6.75
C ASN A 93 -21.09 -6.12 6.63
N THR A 94 -20.76 -4.94 6.14
CA THR A 94 -21.76 -3.88 5.89
C THR A 94 -21.94 -3.58 4.39
N GLY A 95 -21.40 -4.44 3.52
CA GLY A 95 -21.56 -4.32 2.08
C GLY A 95 -20.32 -4.51 1.21
N MET A 96 -19.13 -4.73 1.81
CA MET A 96 -17.94 -5.06 1.03
C MET A 96 -17.96 -6.52 0.52
N ASN A 97 -18.67 -7.41 1.22
CA ASN A 97 -18.89 -8.81 0.83
C ASN A 97 -17.63 -9.64 0.58
N ARG A 98 -16.56 -9.31 1.30
CA ARG A 98 -15.28 -10.04 1.23
C ARG A 98 -15.05 -10.88 2.49
N TRP A 99 -15.23 -10.29 3.67
CA TRP A 99 -15.11 -10.91 4.98
C TRP A 99 -15.93 -10.12 6.00
N GLY A 100 -16.38 -10.80 7.05
CA GLY A 100 -17.11 -10.24 8.18
C GLY A 100 -18.35 -11.07 8.50
N VAL A 101 -18.75 -11.08 9.76
CA VAL A 101 -20.04 -11.64 10.16
C VAL A 101 -21.16 -10.80 9.58
N GLU A 102 -22.27 -11.45 9.24
CA GLU A 102 -23.46 -10.72 8.83
C GLU A 102 -24.08 -9.97 10.05
N PRO A 103 -24.75 -8.83 9.83
CA PRO A 103 -25.34 -8.04 10.93
C PRO A 103 -26.19 -8.86 11.91
N HIS A 104 -26.93 -9.85 11.44
CA HIS A 104 -27.78 -10.68 12.27
C HIS A 104 -26.98 -11.72 13.12
N GLU A 105 -25.73 -12.02 12.78
CA GLU A 105 -24.85 -12.93 13.51
C GLU A 105 -24.03 -12.23 14.61
N VAL A 106 -23.98 -10.88 14.60
CA VAL A 106 -23.13 -10.09 15.51
C VAL A 106 -23.39 -10.40 16.97
N GLY A 107 -24.66 -10.55 17.35
CA GLY A 107 -25.06 -10.87 18.74
C GLY A 107 -24.51 -12.22 19.21
N GLU A 108 -24.49 -13.24 18.33
CA GLU A 108 -23.92 -14.56 18.63
C GLU A 108 -22.38 -14.49 18.66
N ALA A 109 -21.76 -13.89 17.65
CA ALA A 109 -20.30 -13.74 17.59
C ALA A 109 -19.74 -13.03 18.84
N ARG A 110 -20.41 -11.94 19.27
CA ARG A 110 -20.06 -11.20 20.49
C ARG A 110 -20.13 -12.06 21.75
N LYS A 111 -21.18 -12.90 21.89
CA LYS A 111 -21.31 -13.83 23.00
C LYS A 111 -20.21 -14.88 23.02
N ILE A 112 -19.85 -15.41 21.84
CA ILE A 112 -18.79 -16.41 21.68
C ILE A 112 -17.44 -15.82 22.10
N LEU A 113 -17.10 -14.60 21.63
CA LEU A 113 -15.82 -13.97 21.96
C LEU A 113 -15.73 -13.50 23.41
N GLY A 114 -16.83 -13.10 24.03
CA GLY A 114 -16.88 -12.68 25.42
C GLY A 114 -15.86 -11.59 25.76
N SER A 115 -15.03 -11.84 26.77
CA SER A 115 -14.00 -10.90 27.24
C SER A 115 -12.80 -10.74 26.29
N GLN A 116 -12.67 -11.58 25.29
CA GLN A 116 -11.61 -11.49 24.28
C GLN A 116 -11.90 -10.41 23.23
N LEU A 117 -13.14 -9.92 23.16
CA LEU A 117 -13.56 -8.90 22.19
C LEU A 117 -13.00 -7.55 22.60
N SER A 118 -11.92 -7.12 21.93
CA SER A 118 -11.24 -5.84 22.16
C SER A 118 -11.56 -4.79 21.10
N GLY A 119 -12.19 -5.17 19.97
CA GLY A 119 -12.59 -4.24 18.94
C GLY A 119 -13.73 -4.74 18.05
N VAL A 120 -14.40 -3.81 17.38
CA VAL A 120 -15.40 -4.08 16.34
C VAL A 120 -15.20 -3.14 15.17
N TYR A 121 -15.28 -3.67 13.94
CA TYR A 121 -15.04 -2.84 12.78
C TYR A 121 -15.76 -3.30 11.52
N THR A 122 -15.87 -2.37 10.58
CA THR A 122 -16.21 -2.65 9.20
C THR A 122 -15.13 -2.12 8.25
N HIS A 123 -15.30 -2.31 6.95
CA HIS A 123 -14.40 -1.77 5.92
C HIS A 123 -15.21 -1.19 4.78
N LEU A 124 -14.93 0.09 4.48
CA LEU A 124 -15.61 0.83 3.43
C LEU A 124 -15.13 0.36 2.06
N ALA A 125 -16.07 0.02 1.19
CA ALA A 125 -15.79 -0.56 -0.12
C ALA A 125 -15.45 0.49 -1.18
N SER A 126 -16.05 1.67 -1.09
CA SER A 126 -16.05 2.70 -2.13
C SER A 126 -15.95 4.12 -1.55
N ALA A 127 -15.22 4.26 -0.43
CA ALA A 127 -15.09 5.57 0.22
C ALA A 127 -14.32 6.59 -0.64
N ASP A 128 -13.65 6.13 -1.66
CA ASP A 128 -12.90 6.89 -2.65
C ASP A 128 -13.74 7.36 -3.85
N CYS A 129 -14.88 6.71 -4.15
CA CYS A 129 -15.60 6.94 -5.40
C CYS A 129 -17.14 6.94 -5.30
N ASP A 130 -17.73 6.44 -4.21
CA ASP A 130 -19.20 6.36 -4.04
C ASP A 130 -19.63 6.73 -2.61
N GLU A 131 -20.03 8.00 -2.45
CA GLU A 131 -20.49 8.52 -1.17
C GLU A 131 -21.80 7.87 -0.71
N VAL A 132 -22.70 7.52 -1.63
CA VAL A 132 -24.00 6.89 -1.29
C VAL A 132 -23.79 5.50 -0.74
N ALA A 133 -22.97 4.69 -1.41
CA ALA A 133 -22.60 3.37 -0.91
C ALA A 133 -21.87 3.44 0.44
N THR A 134 -20.99 4.42 0.61
CA THR A 134 -20.25 4.65 1.85
C THR A 134 -21.19 5.01 3.01
N ARG A 135 -22.11 5.95 2.81
CA ARG A 135 -23.12 6.31 3.82
C ARG A 135 -24.02 5.13 4.18
N ARG A 136 -24.40 4.31 3.21
CA ARG A 136 -25.18 3.10 3.46
C ARG A 136 -24.44 2.10 4.34
N GLN A 137 -23.15 1.90 4.09
CA GLN A 137 -22.31 1.02 4.93
C GLN A 137 -22.21 1.55 6.37
N LEU A 138 -22.00 2.85 6.55
CA LEU A 138 -21.94 3.49 7.86
C LEU A 138 -23.28 3.39 8.59
N PHE A 139 -24.40 3.66 7.92
CA PHE A 139 -25.73 3.49 8.51
C PHE A 139 -25.99 2.07 9.01
N LEU A 140 -25.60 1.05 8.23
CA LEU A 140 -25.73 -0.34 8.67
C LEU A 140 -24.79 -0.66 9.85
N PHE A 141 -23.61 -0.07 9.87
CA PHE A 141 -22.68 -0.26 10.98
C PHE A 141 -23.19 0.39 12.27
N ASP A 142 -23.70 1.62 12.17
CA ASP A 142 -24.34 2.34 13.29
C ASP A 142 -25.53 1.56 13.86
N ALA A 143 -26.36 0.97 13.00
CA ALA A 143 -27.47 0.13 13.43
C ALA A 143 -27.00 -1.11 14.21
N VAL A 144 -25.89 -1.74 13.82
CA VAL A 144 -25.26 -2.83 14.52
C VAL A 144 -24.73 -2.37 15.89
N LEU A 145 -24.05 -1.24 15.94
CA LEU A 145 -23.52 -0.69 17.19
C LEU A 145 -24.63 -0.33 18.18
N ALA A 146 -25.73 0.23 17.69
CA ALA A 146 -26.90 0.56 18.51
C ALA A 146 -27.61 -0.69 19.05
N ALA A 147 -27.70 -1.75 18.25
CA ALA A 147 -28.34 -3.00 18.64
C ALA A 147 -27.51 -3.85 19.62
N HIS A 148 -26.19 -3.66 19.62
CA HIS A 148 -25.26 -4.50 20.39
C HIS A 148 -24.23 -3.63 21.12
N PRO A 149 -24.37 -3.39 22.45
CA PRO A 149 -23.36 -2.63 23.21
C PRO A 149 -22.02 -3.39 23.25
N PHE A 150 -20.93 -2.75 22.84
CA PHE A 150 -19.61 -3.35 22.75
C PHE A 150 -18.68 -3.03 23.94
N GLY A 151 -19.16 -2.29 24.95
CA GLY A 151 -18.57 -2.21 26.28
C GLY A 151 -17.07 -1.82 26.33
N GLY A 152 -16.65 -0.79 25.60
CA GLY A 152 -15.25 -0.32 25.60
C GLY A 152 -14.36 -1.00 24.56
N ALA A 153 -14.90 -1.87 23.71
CA ALA A 153 -14.19 -2.35 22.54
C ALA A 153 -13.96 -1.22 21.52
N LEU A 154 -12.79 -1.16 20.91
CA LEU A 154 -12.39 -0.15 19.93
C LEU A 154 -13.25 -0.22 18.66
N VAL A 155 -13.99 0.83 18.35
CA VAL A 155 -14.84 0.91 17.15
C VAL A 155 -14.06 1.58 16.01
N HIS A 156 -14.00 0.96 14.83
CA HIS A 156 -13.29 1.56 13.71
C HIS A 156 -13.85 1.16 12.33
N ALA A 157 -13.88 2.12 11.38
CA ALA A 157 -14.37 1.89 10.02
C ALA A 157 -13.46 2.49 8.94
N ALA A 158 -12.94 3.70 9.14
CA ALA A 158 -12.23 4.47 8.14
C ALA A 158 -10.97 3.77 7.61
N ASN A 159 -10.88 3.58 6.28
CA ASN A 159 -9.65 3.37 5.53
C ASN A 159 -9.03 4.75 5.17
N SER A 160 -8.05 4.82 4.26
CA SER A 160 -7.43 6.10 3.87
C SER A 160 -8.46 7.11 3.35
N ALA A 161 -9.34 6.72 2.42
CA ALA A 161 -10.39 7.58 1.90
C ALA A 161 -11.40 7.98 2.99
N GLY A 162 -11.81 7.02 3.84
CA GLY A 162 -12.65 7.29 4.99
C GLY A 162 -12.01 8.29 5.97
N THR A 163 -10.69 8.21 6.15
CA THR A 163 -9.94 9.11 7.02
C THR A 163 -9.93 10.54 6.47
N LEU A 164 -9.73 10.72 5.16
CA LEU A 164 -9.61 12.03 4.54
C LEU A 164 -10.98 12.69 4.28
N TRP A 165 -11.95 11.93 3.80
CA TRP A 165 -13.17 12.52 3.22
C TRP A 165 -14.45 12.21 3.99
N HIS A 166 -14.45 11.25 4.93
CA HIS A 166 -15.64 10.84 5.67
C HIS A 166 -15.43 10.88 7.19
N PRO A 167 -15.40 12.09 7.81
CA PRO A 167 -15.18 12.23 9.26
C PRO A 167 -16.15 11.40 10.11
N GLY A 168 -17.38 11.19 9.66
CA GLY A 168 -18.35 10.31 10.33
C GLY A 168 -17.95 8.84 10.41
N SER A 169 -16.89 8.41 9.69
CA SER A 169 -16.37 7.04 9.73
C SER A 169 -15.22 6.85 10.71
N HIS A 170 -14.76 7.90 11.39
CA HIS A 170 -13.57 7.85 12.25
C HIS A 170 -13.78 6.99 13.49
N TYR A 171 -14.95 7.08 14.13
CA TYR A 171 -15.26 6.43 15.41
C TYR A 171 -14.10 6.64 16.41
N ASP A 172 -13.64 5.54 17.05
CA ASP A 172 -12.53 5.62 18.03
C ASP A 172 -11.15 5.56 17.35
N CYS A 173 -11.07 5.08 16.11
CA CYS A 173 -9.78 4.83 15.45
C CYS A 173 -9.91 4.82 13.92
N VAL A 174 -8.98 5.47 13.25
CA VAL A 174 -8.81 5.41 11.80
C VAL A 174 -7.71 4.43 11.39
N ARG A 175 -7.80 3.88 10.18
CA ARG A 175 -6.83 2.91 9.63
C ARG A 175 -6.27 3.39 8.29
N PRO A 176 -5.52 4.49 8.25
CA PRO A 176 -4.86 4.91 7.02
C PRO A 176 -3.86 3.84 6.56
N GLY A 177 -3.94 3.50 5.29
CA GLY A 177 -2.97 2.68 4.57
C GLY A 177 -2.24 3.54 3.56
N VAL A 178 -2.73 3.59 2.33
CA VAL A 178 -2.07 4.29 1.21
C VAL A 178 -1.78 5.77 1.50
N ALA A 179 -2.67 6.49 2.17
CA ALA A 179 -2.45 7.89 2.55
C ALA A 179 -1.31 8.08 3.55
N LEU A 180 -0.98 7.06 4.38
CA LEU A 180 0.17 7.10 5.27
C LEU A 180 1.50 7.23 4.50
N TYR A 181 1.53 6.75 3.27
CA TYR A 181 2.70 6.77 2.37
C TYR A 181 2.68 7.97 1.41
N GLY A 182 1.75 8.90 1.62
CA GLY A 182 1.63 10.09 0.79
C GLY A 182 1.00 9.82 -0.59
N LEU A 183 0.30 8.71 -0.76
CA LEU A 183 -0.35 8.32 -2.02
C LEU A 183 -1.85 8.58 -1.96
N HIS A 184 -2.45 8.95 -3.09
CA HIS A 184 -3.86 9.28 -3.17
C HIS A 184 -4.76 8.03 -3.07
N PRO A 185 -5.82 8.03 -2.24
CA PRO A 185 -6.69 6.86 -2.06
C PRO A 185 -7.47 6.44 -3.30
N ALA A 186 -7.78 7.36 -4.21
CA ALA A 186 -8.46 7.07 -5.48
C ALA A 186 -7.54 6.40 -6.54
N GLY A 187 -6.31 6.06 -6.15
CA GLY A 187 -5.44 5.27 -7.02
C GLY A 187 -4.79 6.11 -8.11
N ASP A 188 -5.19 5.93 -9.36
CA ASP A 188 -4.60 6.56 -10.55
C ASP A 188 -5.28 7.87 -10.96
N GLU A 189 -6.40 8.23 -10.34
CA GLU A 189 -7.20 9.41 -10.70
C GLU A 189 -6.95 10.63 -9.78
N GLY A 190 -6.15 10.49 -8.71
CA GLY A 190 -6.00 11.51 -7.69
C GLY A 190 -4.68 12.27 -7.74
N ASP A 191 -4.70 13.49 -7.18
CA ASP A 191 -3.50 14.30 -6.93
C ASP A 191 -3.17 14.28 -5.42
N PRO A 192 -2.07 13.61 -4.99
CA PRO A 192 -1.68 13.60 -3.59
C PRO A 192 -1.48 15.01 -3.00
N ALA A 193 -0.93 15.95 -3.77
CA ALA A 193 -0.66 17.31 -3.28
C ALA A 193 -1.94 18.08 -2.97
N GLY A 194 -3.02 17.85 -3.73
CA GLY A 194 -4.34 18.44 -3.47
C GLY A 194 -4.93 18.03 -2.11
N GLU A 195 -4.56 16.86 -1.60
CA GLU A 195 -4.94 16.36 -0.27
C GLU A 195 -3.88 16.65 0.82
N GLY A 196 -2.84 17.41 0.50
CA GLY A 196 -1.73 17.67 1.42
C GLY A 196 -0.84 16.44 1.68
N LEU A 197 -0.94 15.41 0.86
CA LEU A 197 -0.14 14.20 0.94
C LEU A 197 1.21 14.40 0.25
N ARG A 198 2.27 13.84 0.84
CA ARG A 198 3.63 13.86 0.28
C ARG A 198 4.11 12.44 0.07
N PRO A 199 4.28 11.98 -1.20
CA PRO A 199 4.79 10.64 -1.50
C PRO A 199 6.11 10.36 -0.82
N ALA A 200 6.20 9.22 -0.12
CA ALA A 200 7.37 8.86 0.68
C ALA A 200 8.39 8.01 -0.10
N MET A 201 8.04 7.49 -1.28
CA MET A 201 8.92 6.62 -2.05
C MET A 201 9.55 7.37 -3.23
N VAL A 202 10.87 7.22 -3.38
CA VAL A 202 11.61 7.57 -4.59
C VAL A 202 12.27 6.31 -5.13
N LEU A 203 12.05 5.99 -6.42
CA LEU A 203 12.72 4.88 -7.11
C LEU A 203 13.73 5.44 -8.10
N LYS A 204 14.99 5.16 -7.87
CA LYS A 204 16.11 5.65 -8.65
C LYS A 204 16.89 4.52 -9.29
N SER A 205 17.55 4.86 -10.39
CA SER A 205 18.60 4.08 -11.04
C SER A 205 19.63 5.04 -11.66
N TYR A 206 20.41 4.57 -12.60
CA TYR A 206 21.43 5.38 -13.28
C TYR A 206 21.53 5.01 -14.76
N VAL A 207 22.15 5.87 -15.56
CA VAL A 207 22.48 5.57 -16.95
C VAL A 207 23.70 4.64 -16.97
N ALA A 208 23.52 3.41 -17.44
CA ALA A 208 24.59 2.42 -17.52
C ALA A 208 25.34 2.44 -18.87
N ASP A 209 24.65 2.84 -19.94
CA ASP A 209 25.21 2.94 -21.28
C ASP A 209 24.44 3.99 -22.10
N THR A 210 25.12 4.63 -23.02
CA THR A 210 24.51 5.53 -24.01
C THR A 210 24.89 5.11 -25.40
N ARG A 211 23.96 5.22 -26.34
CA ARG A 211 24.24 4.92 -27.77
C ARG A 211 23.47 5.82 -28.69
N ARG A 212 24.08 6.07 -29.83
CA ARG A 212 23.43 6.72 -30.96
C ARG A 212 22.65 5.66 -31.75
N LEU A 213 21.40 5.95 -32.07
CA LEU A 213 20.53 5.17 -32.95
C LEU A 213 20.42 5.93 -34.29
N GLU A 214 20.45 5.20 -35.39
CA GLU A 214 20.15 5.72 -36.71
C GLU A 214 18.68 5.51 -37.08
N ALA A 215 18.17 6.24 -38.05
CA ALA A 215 16.83 6.01 -38.56
C ALA A 215 16.64 4.54 -39.01
N GLY A 216 15.60 3.90 -38.51
CA GLY A 216 15.33 2.48 -38.77
C GLY A 216 15.83 1.53 -37.68
N ASP A 217 16.66 1.98 -36.73
CA ASP A 217 17.10 1.13 -35.61
C ASP A 217 15.95 0.84 -34.65
N GLY A 218 15.78 -0.47 -34.34
CA GLY A 218 14.79 -0.94 -33.38
C GLY A 218 15.34 -1.06 -31.97
N VAL A 219 14.49 -0.90 -30.96
CA VAL A 219 14.87 -0.95 -29.54
C VAL A 219 14.15 -2.07 -28.81
N SER A 220 14.91 -2.83 -28.00
CA SER A 220 14.43 -3.85 -27.08
C SER A 220 13.72 -5.03 -27.76
N TYR A 221 13.18 -5.97 -26.97
CA TYR A 221 12.52 -7.17 -27.48
C TYR A 221 11.33 -6.86 -28.38
N GLY A 222 11.31 -7.51 -29.55
CA GLY A 222 10.24 -7.38 -30.54
C GLY A 222 10.28 -6.06 -31.30
N LEU A 223 11.34 -5.24 -31.12
CA LEU A 223 11.60 -3.98 -31.84
C LEU A 223 10.33 -3.11 -31.94
N THR A 224 9.59 -2.99 -30.80
CA THR A 224 8.30 -2.28 -30.75
C THR A 224 8.43 -0.76 -30.83
N PHE A 225 9.65 -0.25 -30.74
CA PHE A 225 10.03 1.11 -31.07
C PHE A 225 11.08 1.05 -32.17
N THR A 226 10.94 1.93 -33.16
CA THR A 226 11.92 2.14 -34.21
C THR A 226 12.23 3.65 -34.29
N ALA A 227 13.49 4.00 -34.37
CA ALA A 227 13.91 5.38 -34.46
C ALA A 227 13.52 5.96 -35.85
N ASP A 228 12.80 7.09 -35.85
CA ASP A 228 12.39 7.79 -37.09
C ASP A 228 13.53 8.61 -37.67
N SER A 229 14.47 9.02 -36.85
CA SER A 229 15.63 9.82 -37.17
C SER A 229 16.78 9.47 -36.24
N THR A 230 17.97 9.97 -36.51
CA THR A 230 19.11 9.85 -35.61
C THR A 230 18.78 10.44 -34.24
N MET A 231 18.96 9.64 -33.17
CA MET A 231 18.72 10.03 -31.80
C MET A 231 19.68 9.34 -30.83
N PHE A 232 19.68 9.74 -29.56
CA PHE A 232 20.44 9.06 -28.53
C PHE A 232 19.49 8.27 -27.63
N ALA A 233 19.99 7.17 -27.10
CA ALA A 233 19.27 6.30 -26.14
C ALA A 233 20.18 5.97 -24.98
N ALA A 234 19.58 5.97 -23.77
CA ALA A 234 20.24 5.57 -22.52
C ALA A 234 19.68 4.23 -22.02
N THR A 235 20.55 3.30 -21.71
CA THR A 235 20.19 2.04 -21.03
C THR A 235 20.28 2.24 -19.54
N VAL A 236 19.20 1.86 -18.83
CA VAL A 236 19.03 2.01 -17.39
C VAL A 236 18.80 0.63 -16.77
N PRO A 237 19.63 0.20 -15.79
CA PRO A 237 19.56 -1.13 -15.20
C PRO A 237 18.42 -1.21 -14.16
N ILE A 238 17.19 -1.28 -14.66
CA ILE A 238 15.97 -1.54 -13.91
C ILE A 238 14.92 -2.13 -14.85
N GLY A 239 14.22 -3.16 -14.40
CA GLY A 239 13.17 -3.81 -15.15
C GLY A 239 12.08 -4.39 -14.25
N TYR A 240 11.34 -5.37 -14.79
CA TYR A 240 10.21 -5.93 -14.03
C TYR A 240 10.67 -6.83 -12.87
N ALA A 241 11.90 -7.31 -12.83
CA ALA A 241 12.45 -8.03 -11.68
C ALA A 241 12.62 -7.11 -10.46
N GLU A 242 12.93 -5.84 -10.67
CA GLU A 242 13.03 -4.80 -9.66
C GLU A 242 11.64 -4.22 -9.28
N GLY A 243 10.61 -4.51 -10.09
CA GLY A 243 9.25 -4.02 -9.89
C GLY A 243 8.80 -2.96 -10.89
N TYR A 244 9.66 -2.53 -11.82
CA TYR A 244 9.28 -1.59 -12.87
C TYR A 244 8.50 -2.33 -13.97
N ARG A 245 7.19 -2.20 -13.95
CA ARG A 245 6.25 -3.09 -14.63
C ARG A 245 6.40 -3.15 -16.14
N ARG A 246 6.29 -4.35 -16.72
CA ARG A 246 6.33 -4.57 -18.17
C ARG A 246 5.19 -3.86 -18.92
N ALA A 247 4.06 -3.62 -18.26
CA ALA A 247 2.92 -2.87 -18.81
C ALA A 247 3.26 -1.39 -19.13
N LEU A 248 4.34 -0.85 -18.54
CA LEU A 248 4.86 0.50 -18.82
C LEU A 248 5.58 0.61 -20.18
N SER A 249 5.84 -0.49 -20.88
CA SER A 249 6.56 -0.53 -22.16
C SER A 249 6.02 0.48 -23.17
N GLY A 250 6.88 1.40 -23.59
CA GLY A 250 6.56 2.48 -24.54
C GLY A 250 5.56 3.53 -24.06
N ARG A 251 5.15 3.48 -22.77
CA ARG A 251 4.14 4.38 -22.20
C ARG A 251 4.65 5.28 -21.09
N ALA A 252 5.70 4.85 -20.40
CA ALA A 252 6.25 5.59 -19.26
C ALA A 252 7.32 6.59 -19.67
N GLU A 253 7.65 7.46 -18.72
CA GLU A 253 8.77 8.38 -18.75
C GLU A 253 9.55 8.26 -17.45
N ALA A 254 10.81 8.69 -17.46
CA ALA A 254 11.63 8.89 -16.28
C ALA A 254 12.25 10.28 -16.32
N LEU A 255 12.75 10.77 -15.19
CA LEU A 255 13.51 11.99 -15.13
C LEU A 255 15.01 11.67 -15.25
N ILE A 256 15.69 12.33 -16.19
CA ILE A 256 17.14 12.26 -16.35
C ILE A 256 17.62 13.71 -16.53
N ARG A 257 18.48 14.19 -15.63
CA ARG A 257 18.94 15.58 -15.59
C ARG A 257 17.80 16.61 -15.50
N GLY A 258 16.73 16.26 -14.77
CA GLY A 258 15.55 17.10 -14.59
C GLY A 258 14.54 17.11 -15.73
N GLU A 259 14.82 16.40 -16.82
CA GLU A 259 13.93 16.35 -17.98
C GLU A 259 13.21 15.01 -18.09
N ARG A 260 11.94 15.03 -18.52
CA ARG A 260 11.17 13.83 -18.80
C ARG A 260 11.67 13.16 -20.07
N ARG A 261 12.10 11.91 -19.93
CA ARG A 261 12.63 11.07 -21.00
C ARG A 261 11.73 9.88 -21.25
N ARG A 262 11.29 9.71 -22.50
CA ARG A 262 10.37 8.65 -22.91
C ARG A 262 11.03 7.28 -22.86
N LEU A 263 10.34 6.28 -22.33
CA LEU A 263 10.71 4.87 -22.41
C LEU A 263 10.56 4.37 -23.86
N LEU A 264 11.64 3.82 -24.42
CA LEU A 264 11.71 3.28 -25.76
C LEU A 264 11.55 1.74 -25.74
N GLY A 265 10.60 1.23 -26.52
CA GLY A 265 10.39 -0.21 -26.63
C GLY A 265 9.89 -0.86 -25.34
N ARG A 266 10.26 -2.12 -25.13
CA ARG A 266 9.77 -2.94 -24.03
C ARG A 266 10.66 -2.86 -22.80
N VAL A 267 10.03 -2.78 -21.61
CA VAL A 267 10.68 -3.07 -20.33
C VAL A 267 11.12 -4.54 -20.34
N THR A 268 12.38 -4.80 -20.05
CA THR A 268 12.94 -6.16 -19.94
C THR A 268 12.96 -6.61 -18.47
N MET A 269 13.57 -7.76 -18.17
CA MET A 269 13.64 -8.27 -16.82
C MET A 269 14.41 -7.31 -15.89
N ASP A 270 15.50 -6.73 -16.38
CA ASP A 270 16.54 -6.05 -15.61
C ASP A 270 17.05 -4.74 -16.26
N ALA A 271 16.44 -4.30 -17.38
CA ALA A 271 16.82 -3.09 -18.05
C ALA A 271 15.67 -2.42 -18.82
N CYS A 272 15.75 -1.10 -18.91
CA CYS A 272 14.92 -0.23 -19.74
C CYS A 272 15.81 0.65 -20.63
N VAL A 273 15.24 1.16 -21.72
CA VAL A 273 15.92 2.10 -22.61
C VAL A 273 15.10 3.38 -22.70
N PHE A 274 15.72 4.52 -22.49
CA PHE A 274 15.09 5.84 -22.59
C PHE A 274 15.68 6.66 -23.71
N GLY A 275 14.84 7.40 -24.44
CA GLY A 275 15.29 8.37 -25.44
C GLY A 275 15.88 9.58 -24.72
N VAL A 276 17.10 9.97 -25.11
CA VAL A 276 17.82 11.08 -24.48
C VAL A 276 18.44 11.97 -25.54
N ASP A 277 19.00 13.09 -25.17
CA ASP A 277 19.87 13.91 -26.01
C ASP A 277 21.35 13.57 -25.79
N GLY A 278 22.21 14.21 -26.55
CA GLY A 278 23.66 13.97 -26.50
C GLY A 278 24.37 14.54 -25.26
N THR A 279 23.64 15.12 -24.30
CA THR A 279 24.20 15.66 -23.05
C THR A 279 24.15 14.67 -21.88
N VAL A 280 23.38 13.59 -22.04
CA VAL A 280 23.25 12.55 -21.01
C VAL A 280 24.45 11.63 -21.06
N GLU A 281 25.04 11.36 -19.89
CA GLU A 281 26.26 10.59 -19.70
C GLU A 281 26.03 9.35 -18.82
N VAL A 282 26.92 8.37 -18.95
CA VAL A 282 26.97 7.20 -18.05
C VAL A 282 27.21 7.67 -16.61
N GLY A 283 26.36 7.18 -15.68
CA GLY A 283 26.37 7.58 -14.27
C GLY A 283 25.34 8.65 -13.92
N ASP A 284 24.70 9.30 -14.90
CA ASP A 284 23.61 10.24 -14.61
C ASP A 284 22.47 9.53 -13.86
N GLU A 285 21.95 10.19 -12.82
CA GLU A 285 20.83 9.69 -12.03
C GLU A 285 19.55 9.64 -12.87
N VAL A 286 18.82 8.55 -12.76
CA VAL A 286 17.51 8.34 -13.37
C VAL A 286 16.46 8.18 -12.28
N VAL A 287 15.46 9.06 -12.24
CA VAL A 287 14.33 8.96 -11.31
C VAL A 287 13.12 8.39 -12.06
N LEU A 288 12.72 7.18 -11.66
CA LEU A 288 11.58 6.46 -12.26
C LEU A 288 10.28 6.71 -11.52
N LEU A 289 10.38 7.04 -10.23
CA LEU A 289 9.30 7.46 -9.34
C LEU A 289 9.88 8.51 -8.38
N GLY A 290 9.23 9.66 -8.25
CA GLY A 290 9.68 10.74 -7.36
C GLY A 290 10.01 12.02 -8.12
N GLU A 291 10.88 12.86 -7.53
CA GLU A 291 11.19 14.20 -8.03
C GLU A 291 12.67 14.34 -8.39
N GLN A 292 12.95 15.15 -9.42
CA GLN A 292 14.30 15.57 -9.80
C GLN A 292 14.25 16.95 -10.45
N ALA A 293 14.99 17.93 -9.91
CA ALA A 293 15.14 19.27 -10.45
C ALA A 293 13.82 19.99 -10.81
N GLY A 294 12.77 19.77 -9.98
CA GLY A 294 11.43 20.35 -10.19
C GLY A 294 10.49 19.56 -11.12
N GLY A 295 10.98 18.51 -11.79
CA GLY A 295 10.16 17.53 -12.47
C GLY A 295 9.70 16.43 -11.50
N GLN A 296 8.56 15.80 -11.78
CA GLN A 296 8.00 14.73 -10.96
C GLN A 296 7.46 13.59 -11.83
N VAL A 297 7.61 12.33 -11.37
CA VAL A 297 6.90 11.15 -11.85
C VAL A 297 6.22 10.53 -10.64
N THR A 298 4.87 10.44 -10.66
CA THR A 298 4.10 9.95 -9.51
C THR A 298 3.73 8.47 -9.65
N ALA A 299 3.38 7.83 -8.53
CA ALA A 299 2.86 6.45 -8.54
C ALA A 299 1.48 6.38 -9.22
N GLU A 300 0.67 7.44 -9.10
CA GLU A 300 -0.61 7.59 -9.77
C GLU A 300 -0.43 7.60 -11.29
N GLU A 301 0.51 8.41 -11.79
CA GLU A 301 0.85 8.45 -13.22
C GLU A 301 1.32 7.08 -13.74
N LEU A 302 2.20 6.40 -13.01
CA LEU A 302 2.68 5.07 -13.38
C LEU A 302 1.56 4.04 -13.33
N GLY A 303 0.66 4.14 -12.34
CA GLY A 303 -0.55 3.31 -12.23
C GLY A 303 -1.44 3.47 -13.46
N ALA A 304 -1.83 4.70 -13.80
CA ALA A 304 -2.64 5.02 -14.98
C ALA A 304 -2.01 4.49 -16.27
N ARG A 305 -0.71 4.73 -16.47
CA ARG A 305 0.02 4.27 -17.67
C ARG A 305 0.16 2.74 -17.77
N ALA A 306 0.19 2.05 -16.62
CA ALA A 306 0.24 0.58 -16.55
C ALA A 306 -1.13 -0.07 -16.58
N GLY A 307 -2.22 0.70 -16.46
CA GLY A 307 -3.60 0.18 -16.35
C GLY A 307 -3.87 -0.46 -14.98
N THR A 308 -3.34 0.13 -13.92
CA THR A 308 -3.48 -0.29 -12.52
C THR A 308 -3.51 0.92 -11.59
N ILE A 309 -3.41 0.72 -10.29
CA ILE A 309 -3.44 1.76 -9.27
C ILE A 309 -2.07 1.98 -8.61
N ASN A 310 -1.85 3.15 -8.02
CA ASN A 310 -0.63 3.53 -7.30
C ASN A 310 -0.22 2.53 -6.21
N TYR A 311 -1.20 1.89 -5.53
CA TYR A 311 -0.97 0.81 -4.55
C TYR A 311 -0.11 -0.32 -5.14
N GLU A 312 -0.45 -0.76 -6.36
CA GLU A 312 0.26 -1.86 -7.00
C GLU A 312 1.63 -1.43 -7.51
N VAL A 313 1.82 -0.15 -7.85
CA VAL A 313 3.12 0.39 -8.26
C VAL A 313 4.12 0.25 -7.11
N THR A 314 3.79 0.78 -5.94
CA THR A 314 4.73 0.79 -4.80
C THR A 314 4.91 -0.58 -4.17
N THR A 315 3.83 -1.37 -4.00
CA THR A 315 3.93 -2.74 -3.48
C THR A 315 4.69 -3.68 -4.42
N GLY A 316 4.79 -3.33 -5.69
CA GLY A 316 5.52 -4.08 -6.70
C GLY A 316 7.05 -3.95 -6.64
N VAL A 317 7.58 -2.94 -5.94
CA VAL A 317 9.03 -2.76 -5.78
C VAL A 317 9.62 -3.95 -5.01
N ASN A 318 10.59 -4.64 -5.63
CA ASN A 318 11.15 -5.88 -5.08
C ASN A 318 12.28 -5.61 -4.08
N PRO A 319 12.05 -5.82 -2.77
CA PRO A 319 13.04 -5.50 -1.73
C PRO A 319 14.31 -6.37 -1.76
N ARG A 320 14.30 -7.45 -2.53
CA ARG A 320 15.49 -8.32 -2.70
C ARG A 320 16.41 -7.86 -3.82
N ARG A 321 15.94 -6.94 -4.66
CA ARG A 321 16.65 -6.49 -5.85
C ARG A 321 16.92 -4.99 -5.83
N VAL A 322 16.17 -4.24 -5.04
CA VAL A 322 16.31 -2.79 -4.87
C VAL A 322 16.86 -2.51 -3.49
N GLU A 323 18.00 -1.86 -3.41
CA GLU A 323 18.54 -1.35 -2.16
C GLU A 323 17.66 -0.22 -1.63
N ARG A 324 17.38 -0.24 -0.32
CA ARG A 324 16.57 0.79 0.33
C ARG A 324 17.42 1.62 1.26
N SER A 325 17.33 2.92 1.12
CA SER A 325 17.82 3.91 2.08
C SER A 325 16.63 4.68 2.68
N TYR A 326 16.76 5.12 3.92
CA TYR A 326 15.74 5.89 4.62
C TYR A 326 16.33 7.22 5.05
N GLU A 327 15.72 8.30 4.62
CA GLU A 327 16.12 9.66 5.00
C GLU A 327 15.16 10.20 6.04
N ASP A 328 15.68 10.80 7.09
CA ASP A 328 14.87 11.52 8.09
C ASP A 328 14.60 12.93 7.56
N VAL A 329 13.50 13.10 6.84
CA VAL A 329 13.05 14.41 6.36
C VAL A 329 12.29 15.13 7.48
N ARG A 330 12.91 15.33 8.63
CA ARG A 330 12.43 16.32 9.60
C ARG A 330 12.78 17.69 9.02
N GLY A 331 11.83 18.24 8.24
CA GLY A 331 11.92 19.63 7.80
C GLY A 331 11.90 20.58 9.00
N PRO A 332 12.41 21.80 8.80
CA PRO A 332 12.38 22.84 9.82
C PRO A 332 10.96 23.24 10.20
#